data_10df87e87ad9335d957dcf69c17c8d28
#
_entry.id   10df87e87ad9335d957dcf69c17c8d28
#
_cell.length_a   1.000
_cell.length_b   1.000
_cell.length_c   1.000
_cell.angle_alpha   90.00
_cell.angle_beta   90.00
_cell.angle_gamma   90.00
#
_symmetry.space_group_name_H-M   'P 1'
#
loop_
_entity.id
_entity.type
_entity.pdbx_description
1 polymer ?
#
loop_
_entity_poly.entity_id
_entity_poly.type
_entity_poly.pdbx_seq_one_letter_code
_entity_poly.pdbx_strand_id
1 'polypeptide(L)'
;MTSFNLIGAEDNILLTARPGAEGSTDFYSYTKDIRESTVNIVGADGSSQATYSYDDYGETTAHQKDPEKPFYNEICYTAGVYDETTGLYNLRARYYDPADGSFLTQDTYRGSRSRTETLNLYTYGAGNPIKYTDPSGHAIWGVVGAAMGAYDGYKYAKKKKLKGWKKGAAILGGAALGVINPFKVVKAAFLPEEAKAIRKAKRTA
;
A
#
# COMPACT_ATOMS: atom_id res chain seq x y z
N MET A 1 17.45 14.94 15.59
CA MET A 1 17.64 15.38 14.20
C MET A 1 16.26 15.67 13.65
N THR A 2 16.00 16.86 13.12
CA THR A 2 14.66 17.21 12.61
C THR A 2 14.68 17.04 11.10
N SER A 3 13.87 16.15 10.56
CA SER A 3 13.67 16.01 9.12
C SER A 3 12.29 16.53 8.72
N PHE A 4 12.18 17.09 7.52
CA PHE A 4 10.91 17.46 6.92
C PHE A 4 10.61 16.48 5.79
N ASN A 5 9.44 15.85 5.83
CA ASN A 5 9.05 14.85 4.85
C ASN A 5 7.94 15.37 3.96
N LEU A 6 8.11 15.24 2.64
CA LEU A 6 7.02 15.39 1.67
C LEU A 6 6.29 14.05 1.58
N ILE A 7 5.04 14.06 2.01
CA ILE A 7 4.20 12.88 2.05
C ILE A 7 3.34 12.85 0.79
N GLY A 8 3.38 11.75 0.07
CA GLY A 8 2.54 11.46 -1.11
C GLY A 8 1.21 10.82 -0.73
N ALA A 9 0.57 10.18 -1.68
CA ALA A 9 -0.63 9.40 -1.44
C ALA A 9 -0.35 8.24 -0.46
N GLU A 10 -1.35 7.90 0.35
CA GLU A 10 -1.28 6.79 1.32
C GLU A 10 -0.20 6.95 2.41
N ASP A 11 0.11 8.19 2.78
CA ASP A 11 1.10 8.55 3.80
C ASP A 11 2.54 8.09 3.48
N ASN A 12 2.83 7.85 2.20
CA ASN A 12 4.13 7.41 1.75
C ASN A 12 5.10 8.60 1.59
N ILE A 13 6.33 8.46 2.08
CA ILE A 13 7.36 9.50 1.95
C ILE A 13 7.97 9.46 0.56
N LEU A 14 7.93 10.58 -0.15
CA LEU A 14 8.51 10.74 -1.49
C LEU A 14 9.86 11.47 -1.45
N LEU A 15 10.00 12.39 -0.50
CA LEU A 15 11.19 13.21 -0.34
C LEU A 15 11.39 13.54 1.13
N THR A 16 12.62 13.58 1.57
CA THR A 16 13.00 14.09 2.90
C THR A 16 14.02 15.22 2.77
N ALA A 17 13.87 16.24 3.60
CA ALA A 17 14.84 17.30 3.76
C ALA A 17 15.49 17.17 5.13
N ARG A 18 16.80 17.19 5.19
CA ARG A 18 17.60 17.07 6.41
C ARG A 18 18.58 18.22 6.56
N PRO A 19 18.94 18.60 7.79
CA PRO A 19 20.02 19.54 8.00
C PRO A 19 21.32 18.99 7.40
N GLY A 20 21.90 19.75 6.50
CA GLY A 20 23.21 19.49 5.91
C GLY A 20 24.34 20.17 6.66
N ALA A 21 25.55 20.16 6.05
CA ALA A 21 26.70 20.85 6.58
C ALA A 21 26.48 22.38 6.54
N GLU A 22 27.10 23.12 7.48
CA GLU A 22 27.14 24.59 7.51
C GLU A 22 25.76 25.28 7.46
N GLY A 23 24.71 24.60 7.98
CA GLY A 23 23.34 25.12 7.99
C GLY A 23 22.60 25.03 6.66
N SER A 24 23.14 24.28 5.70
CA SER A 24 22.44 23.90 4.46
C SER A 24 21.27 22.95 4.75
N THR A 25 20.43 22.76 3.74
CA THR A 25 19.39 21.72 3.76
C THR A 25 19.64 20.76 2.61
N ASP A 26 19.84 19.51 2.94
CA ASP A 26 20.04 18.42 1.96
C ASP A 26 18.71 17.73 1.67
N PHE A 27 18.44 17.50 0.38
CA PHE A 27 17.23 16.85 -0.08
C PHE A 27 17.53 15.47 -0.60
N TYR A 28 16.66 14.53 -0.23
CA TYR A 28 16.78 13.14 -0.64
C TYR A 28 15.44 12.65 -1.17
N SER A 29 15.46 12.01 -2.34
CA SER A 29 14.28 11.41 -2.96
C SER A 29 14.26 9.89 -2.75
N TYR A 30 13.07 9.35 -2.59
CA TYR A 30 12.84 7.91 -2.43
C TYR A 30 12.42 7.28 -3.75
N THR A 31 13.19 6.33 -4.23
CA THR A 31 12.78 5.45 -5.33
C THR A 31 12.11 4.22 -4.74
N LYS A 32 10.95 3.88 -5.27
CA LYS A 32 10.11 2.81 -4.73
C LYS A 32 9.80 1.75 -5.77
N ASP A 33 9.55 0.54 -5.29
CA ASP A 33 9.02 -0.53 -6.13
C ASP A 33 7.49 -0.42 -6.30
N ILE A 34 6.90 -1.39 -7.02
CA ILE A 34 5.45 -1.46 -7.28
C ILE A 34 4.61 -1.70 -6.01
N ARG A 35 5.26 -2.15 -4.92
CA ARG A 35 4.62 -2.37 -3.61
C ARG A 35 4.79 -1.19 -2.67
N GLU A 36 5.35 -0.08 -3.17
CA GLU A 36 5.71 1.11 -2.40
C GLU A 36 6.88 0.89 -1.41
N SER A 37 7.65 -0.21 -1.56
CA SER A 37 8.87 -0.43 -0.77
C SER A 37 9.98 0.49 -1.26
N THR A 38 10.74 1.07 -0.33
CA THR A 38 11.90 1.91 -0.66
C THR A 38 13.03 1.05 -1.22
N VAL A 39 13.43 1.25 -2.47
CA VAL A 39 14.55 0.50 -3.08
C VAL A 39 15.83 1.32 -3.17
N ASN A 40 15.73 2.64 -3.24
CA ASN A 40 16.90 3.52 -3.27
C ASN A 40 16.57 4.89 -2.67
N ILE A 41 17.55 5.49 -2.03
CA ILE A 41 17.51 6.87 -1.57
C ILE A 41 18.60 7.64 -2.30
N VAL A 42 18.19 8.68 -3.01
CA VAL A 42 19.05 9.45 -3.91
C VAL A 42 19.15 10.88 -3.42
N GLY A 43 20.40 11.35 -3.28
CA GLY A 43 20.69 12.75 -2.94
C GLY A 43 20.39 13.72 -4.08
N ALA A 44 20.40 15.00 -3.79
CA ALA A 44 20.18 16.06 -4.78
C ALA A 44 21.23 16.08 -5.90
N ASP A 45 22.42 15.53 -5.64
CA ASP A 45 23.51 15.36 -6.59
C ASP A 45 23.32 14.15 -7.52
N GLY A 46 22.21 13.40 -7.36
CA GLY A 46 21.93 12.18 -8.10
C GLY A 46 22.68 10.94 -7.58
N SER A 47 23.48 11.06 -6.52
CA SER A 47 24.16 9.90 -5.94
C SER A 47 23.23 9.08 -5.05
N SER A 48 23.33 7.74 -5.18
CA SER A 48 22.67 6.81 -4.27
C SER A 48 23.29 6.90 -2.88
N GLN A 49 22.50 7.08 -1.85
CA GLN A 49 22.95 7.12 -0.46
C GLN A 49 22.78 5.77 0.24
N ALA A 50 21.68 5.09 -0.05
CA ALA A 50 21.39 3.75 0.43
C ALA A 50 20.49 3.02 -0.55
N THR A 51 20.71 1.73 -0.73
CA THR A 51 19.84 0.83 -1.47
C THR A 51 19.31 -0.26 -0.57
N TYR A 52 18.08 -0.71 -0.85
CA TYR A 52 17.39 -1.71 -0.05
C TYR A 52 16.91 -2.83 -0.96
N SER A 53 17.06 -4.05 -0.49
CA SER A 53 16.46 -5.23 -1.09
C SER A 53 15.67 -5.99 -0.04
N TYR A 54 14.65 -6.70 -0.48
CA TYR A 54 13.69 -7.40 0.36
C TYR A 54 13.49 -8.80 -0.18
N ASP A 55 13.31 -9.75 0.72
CA ASP A 55 12.73 -11.03 0.34
C ASP A 55 11.22 -10.90 0.10
N ASP A 56 10.54 -12.00 -0.17
CA ASP A 56 9.11 -11.99 -0.46
C ASP A 56 8.28 -11.48 0.73
N TYR A 57 8.74 -11.70 1.97
CA TYR A 57 8.08 -11.29 3.19
C TYR A 57 8.59 -9.96 3.77
N GLY A 58 9.60 -9.35 3.14
CA GLY A 58 10.07 -8.01 3.53
C GLY A 58 11.26 -8.04 4.49
N GLU A 59 11.92 -9.19 4.66
CA GLU A 59 13.20 -9.19 5.36
C GLU A 59 14.17 -8.28 4.62
N THR A 60 14.73 -7.31 5.34
CA THR A 60 15.39 -6.15 4.74
C THR A 60 16.90 -6.31 4.75
N THR A 61 17.51 -6.12 3.58
CA THR A 61 18.96 -5.95 3.44
C THR A 61 19.25 -4.54 2.93
N ALA A 62 20.02 -3.77 3.71
CA ALA A 62 20.42 -2.41 3.36
C ALA A 62 21.89 -2.37 2.94
N HIS A 63 22.19 -1.65 1.85
CA HIS A 63 23.53 -1.34 1.40
C HIS A 63 23.74 0.17 1.45
N GLN A 64 24.61 0.62 2.32
CA GLN A 64 24.93 2.03 2.56
C GLN A 64 26.07 2.49 1.64
N LYS A 65 25.98 3.74 1.12
CA LYS A 65 27.09 4.37 0.38
C LYS A 65 28.35 4.51 1.23
N ASP A 66 28.16 4.90 2.48
CA ASP A 66 29.21 5.04 3.48
C ASP A 66 28.82 4.23 4.72
N PRO A 67 29.40 3.04 4.95
CA PRO A 67 29.09 2.23 6.11
C PRO A 67 29.46 2.89 7.45
N GLU A 68 30.43 3.82 7.46
CA GLU A 68 30.81 4.54 8.68
C GLU A 68 29.82 5.69 9.01
N LYS A 69 29.06 6.14 7.99
CA LYS A 69 28.05 7.19 8.11
C LYS A 69 26.75 6.75 7.44
N PRO A 70 26.08 5.73 7.98
CA PRO A 70 24.88 5.18 7.34
C PRO A 70 23.76 6.22 7.24
N PHE A 71 23.08 6.22 6.11
CA PHE A 71 21.88 7.02 5.94
C PHE A 71 20.75 6.38 6.74
N TYR A 72 20.33 7.03 7.81
CA TYR A 72 19.23 6.56 8.63
C TYR A 72 17.90 6.65 7.88
N ASN A 73 17.21 5.54 7.71
CA ASN A 73 15.91 5.46 7.06
C ASN A 73 15.03 4.39 7.72
N GLU A 74 13.84 4.78 8.09
CA GLU A 74 12.85 3.90 8.71
C GLU A 74 11.79 3.40 7.71
N ILE A 75 11.64 4.07 6.55
CA ILE A 75 10.57 3.75 5.59
C ILE A 75 11.08 2.73 4.59
N CYS A 76 10.70 1.49 4.78
CA CYS A 76 11.21 0.35 4.03
C CYS A 76 10.10 -0.41 3.27
N TYR A 77 9.91 -1.68 3.57
CA TYR A 77 8.98 -2.58 2.88
C TYR A 77 7.54 -2.08 2.95
N THR A 78 6.86 -2.00 1.81
CA THR A 78 5.46 -1.53 1.65
C THR A 78 5.15 -0.20 2.35
N ALA A 79 6.12 0.72 2.38
CA ALA A 79 6.07 1.99 3.10
C ALA A 79 5.88 1.85 4.63
N GLY A 80 6.14 0.68 5.18
CA GLY A 80 6.13 0.41 6.62
C GLY A 80 7.31 1.07 7.33
N VAL A 81 7.11 1.42 8.60
CA VAL A 81 8.18 1.93 9.46
C VAL A 81 8.94 0.75 10.03
N TYR A 82 10.20 0.62 9.63
CA TYR A 82 11.09 -0.45 10.07
C TYR A 82 11.88 -0.05 11.30
N ASP A 83 11.84 -0.85 12.33
CA ASP A 83 12.70 -0.72 13.50
C ASP A 83 13.87 -1.72 13.38
N GLU A 84 15.04 -1.18 13.04
CA GLU A 84 16.27 -1.96 12.86
C GLU A 84 16.71 -2.68 14.15
N THR A 85 16.32 -2.16 15.32
CA THR A 85 16.68 -2.76 16.61
C THR A 85 15.90 -4.04 16.89
N THR A 86 14.62 -4.06 16.56
CA THR A 86 13.72 -5.20 16.78
C THR A 86 13.54 -6.07 15.55
N GLY A 87 13.87 -5.58 14.35
CA GLY A 87 13.59 -6.25 13.08
C GLY A 87 12.13 -6.21 12.66
N LEU A 88 11.29 -5.44 13.37
CA LEU A 88 9.85 -5.40 13.13
C LEU A 88 9.44 -4.22 12.26
N TYR A 89 8.33 -4.39 11.56
CA TYR A 89 7.64 -3.31 10.85
C TYR A 89 6.41 -2.83 11.62
N ASN A 90 6.30 -1.53 11.81
CA ASN A 90 5.04 -0.90 12.17
C ASN A 90 4.25 -0.64 10.88
N LEU A 91 3.21 -1.45 10.64
CA LEU A 91 2.27 -1.28 9.54
C LEU A 91 0.99 -0.56 10.03
N ARG A 92 1.15 0.50 10.81
CA ARG A 92 0.09 1.34 11.40
C ARG A 92 -0.75 0.64 12.46
N ALA A 93 -1.59 -0.31 12.06
CA ALA A 93 -2.51 -0.99 12.99
C ALA A 93 -1.85 -2.15 13.75
N ARG A 94 -0.84 -2.78 13.17
CA ARG A 94 -0.18 -3.94 13.76
C ARG A 94 1.33 -3.90 13.53
N TYR A 95 2.06 -4.55 14.45
CA TYR A 95 3.46 -4.88 14.22
C TYR A 95 3.57 -6.18 13.43
N TYR A 96 4.45 -6.19 12.45
CA TYR A 96 4.69 -7.28 11.53
C TYR A 96 6.13 -7.77 11.66
N ASP A 97 6.30 -9.07 11.78
CA ASP A 97 7.59 -9.74 11.80
C ASP A 97 7.88 -10.34 10.42
N PRO A 98 8.84 -9.79 9.66
CA PRO A 98 9.17 -10.31 8.33
C PRO A 98 9.87 -11.67 8.38
N ALA A 99 10.61 -11.98 9.44
CA ALA A 99 11.30 -13.25 9.58
C ALA A 99 10.31 -14.42 9.76
N ASP A 100 9.21 -14.19 10.48
CA ASP A 100 8.13 -15.17 10.65
C ASP A 100 7.02 -15.03 9.58
N GLY A 101 7.03 -13.95 8.79
CA GLY A 101 5.99 -13.65 7.81
C GLY A 101 4.60 -13.41 8.43
N SER A 102 4.55 -12.94 9.68
CA SER A 102 3.33 -12.85 10.47
C SER A 102 3.20 -11.56 11.27
N PHE A 103 1.95 -11.18 11.58
CA PHE A 103 1.66 -10.11 12.52
C PHE A 103 1.78 -10.60 13.97
N LEU A 104 2.21 -9.74 14.88
CA LEU A 104 2.30 -10.06 16.31
C LEU A 104 0.93 -10.12 17.00
N THR A 105 -0.09 -9.52 16.41
CA THR A 105 -1.45 -9.48 16.97
C THR A 105 -2.49 -9.93 15.96
N GLN A 106 -3.64 -10.39 16.46
CA GLN A 106 -4.76 -10.84 15.62
C GLN A 106 -5.35 -9.68 14.80
N ASP A 107 -5.79 -10.01 13.59
CA ASP A 107 -6.59 -9.08 12.79
C ASP A 107 -7.97 -8.85 13.43
N THR A 108 -8.48 -7.64 13.29
CA THR A 108 -9.87 -7.31 13.62
C THR A 108 -10.87 -7.94 12.64
N TYR A 109 -10.42 -8.21 11.41
CA TYR A 109 -11.18 -8.96 10.42
C TYR A 109 -11.09 -10.46 10.68
N ARG A 110 -12.21 -11.10 11.00
CA ARG A 110 -12.28 -12.52 11.40
C ARG A 110 -12.18 -13.53 10.23
N GLY A 111 -11.87 -13.05 9.03
CA GLY A 111 -11.78 -13.90 7.86
C GLY A 111 -13.14 -14.30 7.29
N SER A 112 -13.11 -15.10 6.23
CA SER A 112 -14.32 -15.61 5.57
C SER A 112 -14.22 -17.12 5.35
N ARG A 113 -15.30 -17.86 5.64
CA ARG A 113 -15.37 -19.31 5.39
C ARG A 113 -15.25 -19.66 3.90
N SER A 114 -15.55 -18.72 3.02
CA SER A 114 -15.39 -18.91 1.56
C SER A 114 -13.95 -18.66 1.09
N ARG A 115 -13.08 -18.14 1.97
CA ARG A 115 -11.67 -17.86 1.73
C ARG A 115 -10.87 -18.29 2.94
N THR A 116 -10.58 -19.58 2.99
CA THR A 116 -9.95 -20.23 4.16
C THR A 116 -8.58 -19.66 4.49
N GLU A 117 -7.87 -19.11 3.50
CA GLU A 117 -6.60 -18.41 3.66
C GLU A 117 -6.71 -17.16 4.55
N THR A 118 -7.92 -16.60 4.72
CA THR A 118 -8.15 -15.44 5.57
C THR A 118 -8.50 -15.80 7.02
N LEU A 119 -8.62 -17.08 7.35
CA LEU A 119 -9.00 -17.54 8.70
C LEU A 119 -7.82 -17.49 9.68
N ASN A 120 -6.58 -17.54 9.19
CA ASN A 120 -5.43 -17.28 10.04
C ASN A 120 -5.27 -15.76 10.22
N LEU A 121 -5.56 -15.29 11.42
CA LEU A 121 -5.63 -13.86 11.76
C LEU A 121 -4.27 -13.18 11.91
N TYR A 122 -3.19 -13.94 11.89
CA TYR A 122 -1.82 -13.46 12.02
C TYR A 122 -1.09 -13.39 10.69
N THR A 123 -1.59 -14.05 9.65
CA THR A 123 -0.91 -14.20 8.37
C THR A 123 -0.83 -12.87 7.61
N TYR A 124 0.37 -12.51 7.16
CA TYR A 124 0.57 -11.41 6.22
C TYR A 124 0.19 -11.82 4.80
N GLY A 125 -0.48 -10.92 4.06
CA GLY A 125 -0.82 -11.13 2.66
C GLY A 125 -1.59 -12.41 2.35
N ALA A 126 -2.36 -12.98 3.32
CA ALA A 126 -3.01 -14.29 3.21
C ALA A 126 -2.05 -15.43 2.80
N GLY A 127 -0.79 -15.38 3.24
CA GLY A 127 0.24 -16.36 2.88
C GLY A 127 0.77 -16.24 1.45
N ASN A 128 0.50 -15.14 0.76
CA ASN A 128 1.00 -14.87 -0.59
C ASN A 128 1.46 -13.41 -0.71
N PRO A 129 2.61 -13.05 -0.14
CA PRO A 129 3.11 -11.68 -0.10
C PRO A 129 3.52 -11.14 -1.47
N ILE A 130 3.81 -12.02 -2.45
CA ILE A 130 4.10 -11.60 -3.83
C ILE A 130 2.85 -10.99 -4.47
N LYS A 131 1.68 -11.54 -4.16
CA LYS A 131 0.40 -11.12 -4.76
C LYS A 131 -0.34 -10.08 -3.96
N TYR A 132 -0.18 -10.08 -2.65
CA TYR A 132 -0.93 -9.24 -1.72
C TYR A 132 0.02 -8.47 -0.81
N THR A 133 -0.30 -7.23 -0.54
CA THR A 133 0.34 -6.39 0.46
C THR A 133 -0.69 -5.92 1.49
N ASP A 134 -0.26 -5.62 2.70
CA ASP A 134 -1.10 -5.02 3.73
C ASP A 134 -0.41 -3.80 4.36
N PRO A 135 -0.37 -2.66 3.67
CA PRO A 135 0.29 -1.45 4.17
C PRO A 135 -0.40 -0.84 5.39
N SER A 136 -1.63 -1.22 5.66
CA SER A 136 -2.43 -0.69 6.77
C SER A 136 -2.38 -1.54 8.03
N GLY A 137 -1.91 -2.78 7.93
CA GLY A 137 -1.97 -3.76 8.99
C GLY A 137 -3.38 -4.24 9.34
N HIS A 138 -4.38 -4.06 8.44
CA HIS A 138 -5.78 -4.44 8.67
C HIS A 138 -6.39 -5.24 7.53
N ALA A 139 -5.87 -5.12 6.34
CA ALA A 139 -6.52 -5.70 5.17
C ALA A 139 -5.52 -6.00 4.07
N ILE A 140 -5.79 -7.07 3.38
CA ILE A 140 -5.04 -7.45 2.18
C ILE A 140 -5.43 -6.47 1.06
N TRP A 141 -4.59 -5.48 0.83
CA TRP A 141 -4.75 -4.50 -0.24
C TRP A 141 -3.68 -4.73 -1.29
N GLY A 142 -3.90 -4.35 -2.49
CA GLY A 142 -2.81 -4.32 -3.40
C GLY A 142 -3.18 -4.35 -4.87
N VAL A 143 -2.17 -4.64 -5.67
CA VAL A 143 -2.22 -4.77 -7.13
C VAL A 143 -3.45 -5.57 -7.59
N VAL A 144 -3.88 -6.58 -6.81
CA VAL A 144 -5.08 -7.37 -7.07
C VAL A 144 -6.36 -6.57 -6.84
N GLY A 145 -6.43 -5.74 -5.80
CA GLY A 145 -7.59 -4.87 -5.59
C GLY A 145 -7.73 -3.86 -6.73
N ALA A 146 -6.62 -3.26 -7.18
CA ALA A 146 -6.60 -2.38 -8.34
C ALA A 146 -7.02 -3.13 -9.61
N ALA A 147 -6.47 -4.31 -9.86
CA ALA A 147 -6.81 -5.12 -11.04
C ALA A 147 -8.28 -5.58 -11.05
N MET A 148 -8.78 -6.04 -9.90
CA MET A 148 -10.20 -6.40 -9.74
C MET A 148 -11.10 -5.20 -9.92
N GLY A 149 -10.76 -4.06 -9.31
CA GLY A 149 -11.50 -2.82 -9.46
C GLY A 149 -11.48 -2.28 -10.89
N ALA A 150 -10.34 -2.36 -11.59
CA ALA A 150 -10.25 -2.03 -13.02
C ALA A 150 -11.16 -2.93 -13.88
N TYR A 151 -11.16 -4.24 -13.59
CA TYR A 151 -12.02 -5.19 -14.28
C TYR A 151 -13.51 -4.90 -14.03
N ASP A 152 -13.90 -4.56 -12.81
CA ASP A 152 -15.26 -4.17 -12.49
C ASP A 152 -15.63 -2.83 -13.16
N GLY A 153 -14.73 -1.86 -13.19
CA GLY A 153 -14.88 -0.62 -13.94
C GLY A 153 -15.05 -0.88 -15.45
N TYR A 154 -14.29 -1.83 -16.01
CA TYR A 154 -14.45 -2.26 -17.40
C TYR A 154 -15.82 -2.92 -17.66
N LYS A 155 -16.24 -3.85 -16.77
CA LYS A 155 -17.59 -4.46 -16.87
C LYS A 155 -18.71 -3.42 -16.79
N TYR A 156 -18.59 -2.48 -15.84
CA TYR A 156 -19.54 -1.36 -15.73
C TYR A 156 -19.58 -0.54 -17.02
N ALA A 157 -18.41 -0.14 -17.55
CA ALA A 157 -18.32 0.62 -18.79
C ALA A 157 -18.94 -0.14 -19.98
N LYS A 158 -18.71 -1.46 -20.07
CA LYS A 158 -19.31 -2.32 -21.10
C LYS A 158 -20.81 -2.39 -20.95
N LYS A 159 -21.34 -2.61 -19.73
CA LYS A 159 -22.79 -2.65 -19.45
C LYS A 159 -23.47 -1.32 -19.79
N LYS A 160 -22.81 -0.19 -19.50
CA LYS A 160 -23.31 1.15 -19.78
C LYS A 160 -23.01 1.64 -21.20
N LYS A 161 -22.35 0.81 -22.03
CA LYS A 161 -21.93 1.16 -23.41
C LYS A 161 -21.09 2.46 -23.48
N LEU A 162 -20.27 2.72 -22.43
CA LEU A 162 -19.41 3.89 -22.37
C LEU A 162 -18.30 3.77 -23.42
N LYS A 163 -17.96 4.91 -24.07
CA LYS A 163 -16.91 4.99 -25.09
C LYS A 163 -15.91 6.11 -24.75
N GLY A 164 -14.74 6.07 -25.39
CA GLY A 164 -13.72 7.09 -25.25
C GLY A 164 -13.28 7.29 -23.79
N TRP A 165 -13.05 8.56 -23.41
CA TRP A 165 -12.56 8.92 -22.08
C TRP A 165 -13.45 8.45 -20.93
N LYS A 166 -14.79 8.36 -21.12
CA LYS A 166 -15.73 7.86 -20.11
C LYS A 166 -15.48 6.38 -19.75
N LYS A 167 -15.09 5.56 -20.74
CA LYS A 167 -14.67 4.18 -20.50
C LYS A 167 -13.38 4.14 -19.70
N GLY A 168 -12.38 4.95 -20.07
CA GLY A 168 -11.11 5.06 -19.34
C GLY A 168 -11.32 5.50 -17.89
N ALA A 169 -12.14 6.55 -17.68
CA ALA A 169 -12.48 7.04 -16.35
C ALA A 169 -13.18 5.98 -15.48
N ALA A 170 -14.07 5.16 -16.06
CA ALA A 170 -14.73 4.09 -15.31
C ALA A 170 -13.75 2.98 -14.90
N ILE A 171 -12.76 2.65 -15.75
CA ILE A 171 -11.73 1.64 -15.44
C ILE A 171 -10.78 2.16 -14.35
N LEU A 172 -10.29 3.39 -14.51
CA LEU A 172 -9.38 4.01 -13.54
C LEU A 172 -10.07 4.24 -12.19
N GLY A 173 -11.32 4.71 -12.21
CA GLY A 173 -12.12 4.87 -11.00
C GLY A 173 -12.40 3.53 -10.31
N GLY A 174 -12.63 2.47 -11.07
CA GLY A 174 -12.76 1.12 -10.55
C GLY A 174 -11.45 0.64 -9.91
N ALA A 175 -10.31 0.85 -10.58
CA ALA A 175 -9.00 0.51 -10.04
C ALA A 175 -8.73 1.24 -8.72
N ALA A 176 -8.93 2.56 -8.67
CA ALA A 176 -8.74 3.35 -7.46
C ALA A 176 -9.64 2.88 -6.29
N LEU A 177 -10.92 2.61 -6.57
CA LEU A 177 -11.83 2.06 -5.57
C LEU A 177 -11.44 0.66 -5.13
N GLY A 178 -10.89 -0.16 -6.03
CA GLY A 178 -10.38 -1.49 -5.73
C GLY A 178 -9.17 -1.46 -4.78
N VAL A 179 -8.30 -0.48 -4.93
CA VAL A 179 -7.20 -0.23 -3.99
C VAL A 179 -7.74 0.17 -2.62
N ILE A 180 -8.68 1.14 -2.57
CA ILE A 180 -9.20 1.68 -1.30
C ILE A 180 -10.11 0.68 -0.57
N ASN A 181 -10.91 -0.10 -1.27
CA ASN A 181 -11.81 -1.08 -0.67
C ASN A 181 -12.31 -2.12 -1.68
N PRO A 182 -11.59 -3.23 -1.89
CA PRO A 182 -11.99 -4.26 -2.83
C PRO A 182 -13.37 -4.87 -2.52
N PHE A 183 -13.81 -4.84 -1.26
CA PHE A 183 -15.12 -5.37 -0.86
C PHE A 183 -16.28 -4.40 -1.14
N LYS A 184 -16.05 -3.08 -1.14
CA LYS A 184 -17.10 -2.10 -1.51
C LYS A 184 -17.35 -2.06 -2.99
N VAL A 185 -16.34 -2.28 -3.82
CA VAL A 185 -16.48 -2.34 -5.28
C VAL A 185 -17.40 -3.50 -5.67
N VAL A 186 -17.23 -4.66 -5.05
CA VAL A 186 -18.10 -5.83 -5.25
C VAL A 186 -19.55 -5.49 -4.87
N LYS A 187 -19.80 -4.82 -3.73
CA LYS A 187 -21.17 -4.41 -3.36
C LYS A 187 -21.75 -3.33 -4.27
N ALA A 188 -20.97 -2.34 -4.68
CA ALA A 188 -21.46 -1.27 -5.56
C ALA A 188 -21.77 -1.77 -6.99
N ALA A 189 -21.02 -2.77 -7.46
CA ALA A 189 -21.27 -3.43 -8.76
C ALA A 189 -22.43 -4.44 -8.71
N PHE A 190 -22.74 -4.96 -7.52
CA PHE A 190 -23.76 -5.99 -7.29
C PHE A 190 -25.00 -5.52 -6.53
N LEU A 191 -25.22 -4.21 -6.34
CA LEU A 191 -26.54 -3.74 -5.91
C LEU A 191 -27.53 -3.77 -7.08
N PRO A 192 -28.31 -4.85 -7.21
CA PRO A 192 -29.37 -4.93 -8.20
C PRO A 192 -30.52 -4.04 -7.73
N GLU A 193 -31.35 -3.70 -8.68
CA GLU A 193 -32.74 -3.20 -8.66
C GLU A 193 -33.37 -2.74 -7.33
N GLU A 194 -33.03 -3.37 -6.19
CA GLU A 194 -33.54 -3.02 -4.85
C GLU A 194 -33.17 -1.60 -4.38
N ALA A 195 -31.96 -1.14 -4.72
CA ALA A 195 -31.56 0.24 -4.40
C ALA A 195 -32.29 1.29 -5.26
N LYS A 196 -32.78 0.90 -6.42
CA LYS A 196 -33.66 1.76 -7.24
C LYS A 196 -35.06 1.82 -6.67
N ALA A 197 -35.57 0.72 -6.09
CA ALA A 197 -36.86 0.66 -5.45
C ALA A 197 -36.92 1.57 -4.20
N ILE A 198 -35.86 1.52 -3.36
CA ILE A 198 -35.77 2.37 -2.16
C ILE A 198 -35.64 3.87 -2.50
N ARG A 199 -34.90 4.22 -3.58
CA ARG A 199 -34.84 5.61 -4.05
C ARG A 199 -36.14 6.09 -4.67
N LYS A 200 -36.91 5.21 -5.29
CA LYS A 200 -38.23 5.55 -5.84
C LYS A 200 -39.27 5.75 -4.75
N ALA A 201 -39.26 4.90 -3.71
CA ALA A 201 -40.13 5.03 -2.55
C ALA A 201 -39.88 6.33 -1.73
N LYS A 202 -38.63 6.78 -1.62
CA LYS A 202 -38.27 8.05 -0.95
C LYS A 202 -38.60 9.32 -1.75
N ARG A 203 -38.99 9.21 -3.02
CA ARG A 203 -39.40 10.35 -3.84
C ARG A 203 -40.92 10.52 -3.95
N THR A 204 -41.68 9.58 -3.42
CA THR A 204 -43.13 9.57 -3.44
C THR A 204 -43.77 9.69 -2.03
N ALA A 205 -42.96 9.89 -1.01
CA ALA A 205 -43.28 10.31 0.31
C ALA A 205 -42.76 11.74 0.57
#